data_0ca90a5bc560efc75698f24c86a33106
#
_entry.id   0ca90a5bc560efc75698f24c86a33106
#
_cell.length_a   1.000
_cell.length_b   1.000
_cell.length_c   1.000
_cell.angle_alpha   90.00
_cell.angle_beta   90.00
_cell.angle_gamma   90.00
#
_symmetry.space_group_name_H-M   'P 1'
#
loop_
_entity.id
_entity.type
_entity.pdbx_description
1 polymer ?
#
loop_
_entity_poly.entity_id
_entity_poly.type
_entity_poly.pdbx_seq_one_letter_code
_entity_poly.pdbx_strand_id
1 'polypeptide(L)'
;MGEHEPNFKNFKQRGEWVEMLFMARASREGLQVSKPYGESAAYDFIVESGSLCSRIQVKSTRSRFENGFRRNLRASMSRRYKPDSFDFAAINVIPLDVWFIIPGLMINLGILLTPGKPDSKYYEYEEAWHLPKPPEPNLSAESTLGTDGT
;
A
#
# COMPACT_ATOMS: atom_id res chain seq x y z
N MET A 1 7.43 21.93 6.73
CA MET A 1 7.65 20.81 7.65
C MET A 1 8.78 19.96 7.14
N GLY A 2 9.73 19.65 7.98
CA GLY A 2 10.90 18.89 7.60
C GLY A 2 10.63 17.41 7.44
N GLU A 3 11.56 16.74 6.80
CA GLU A 3 11.56 15.30 6.69
C GLU A 3 11.78 14.67 8.07
N HIS A 4 11.10 13.57 8.30
CA HIS A 4 11.23 12.82 9.54
C HIS A 4 11.99 11.52 9.27
N GLU A 5 13.14 11.35 9.91
CA GLU A 5 13.92 10.12 9.81
C GLU A 5 14.09 9.48 11.17
N PRO A 6 13.28 8.46 11.47
CA PRO A 6 13.42 7.70 12.71
C PRO A 6 14.76 6.99 12.78
N ASN A 7 15.28 6.84 13.99
CA ASN A 7 16.57 6.17 14.25
C ASN A 7 16.34 4.68 14.52
N PHE A 8 16.61 3.84 13.55
CA PHE A 8 16.49 2.39 13.68
C PHE A 8 17.85 1.73 13.84
N LYS A 9 17.91 0.72 14.70
CA LYS A 9 19.14 -0.06 14.92
C LYS A 9 19.46 -1.00 13.77
N ASN A 10 18.44 -1.51 13.07
CA ASN A 10 18.64 -2.46 11.97
C ASN A 10 17.39 -2.50 11.06
N PHE A 11 17.51 -3.23 9.93
CA PHE A 11 16.43 -3.36 8.96
C PHE A 11 15.20 -4.07 9.50
N LYS A 12 15.38 -5.03 10.40
CA LYS A 12 14.26 -5.75 11.00
C LYS A 12 13.39 -4.82 11.84
N GLN A 13 14.02 -4.00 12.68
CA GLN A 13 13.30 -3.01 13.49
C GLN A 13 12.55 -2.01 12.61
N ARG A 14 13.18 -1.56 11.53
CA ARG A 14 12.54 -0.66 10.57
C ARG A 14 11.32 -1.30 9.94
N GLY A 15 11.44 -2.57 9.50
CA GLY A 15 10.33 -3.30 8.91
C GLY A 15 9.16 -3.46 9.87
N GLU A 16 9.42 -3.78 11.11
CA GLU A 16 8.39 -3.89 12.15
C GLU A 16 7.68 -2.56 12.38
N TRP A 17 8.44 -1.48 12.43
CA TRP A 17 7.88 -0.14 12.60
C TRP A 17 6.98 0.26 11.44
N VAL A 18 7.42 -0.01 10.21
CA VAL A 18 6.63 0.30 9.01
C VAL A 18 5.35 -0.53 8.97
N GLU A 19 5.39 -1.79 9.41
CA GLU A 19 4.17 -2.61 9.53
C GLU A 19 3.20 -2.02 10.55
N MET A 20 3.70 -1.51 11.68
CA MET A 20 2.84 -0.83 12.67
C MET A 20 2.23 0.45 12.10
N LEU A 21 2.99 1.22 11.32
CA LEU A 21 2.46 2.40 10.62
C LEU A 21 1.36 2.01 9.64
N PHE A 22 1.57 0.92 8.90
CA PHE A 22 0.56 0.44 7.97
C PHE A 22 -0.74 0.08 8.70
N MET A 23 -0.65 -0.67 9.78
CA MET A 23 -1.84 -1.05 10.56
C MET A 23 -2.61 0.18 11.04
N ALA A 24 -1.91 1.16 11.59
CA ALA A 24 -2.52 2.38 12.08
C ALA A 24 -3.18 3.18 10.95
N ARG A 25 -2.46 3.37 9.83
CA ARG A 25 -2.98 4.16 8.72
C ARG A 25 -4.13 3.46 8.01
N ALA A 26 -4.02 2.19 7.72
CA ALA A 26 -5.08 1.42 7.07
C ALA A 26 -6.37 1.42 7.92
N SER A 27 -6.23 1.27 9.24
CA SER A 27 -7.36 1.35 10.15
C SER A 27 -8.02 2.73 10.12
N ARG A 28 -7.22 3.79 10.10
CA ARG A 28 -7.72 5.17 9.98
C ARG A 28 -8.48 5.38 8.66
N GLU A 29 -8.05 4.70 7.60
CA GLU A 29 -8.71 4.78 6.30
C GLU A 29 -9.97 3.91 6.21
N GLY A 30 -10.34 3.26 7.30
CA GLY A 30 -11.56 2.47 7.37
C GLY A 30 -11.42 1.01 6.95
N LEU A 31 -10.18 0.53 6.80
CA LEU A 31 -9.91 -0.87 6.46
C LEU A 31 -9.78 -1.69 7.73
N GLN A 32 -10.34 -2.89 7.74
CA GLN A 32 -10.10 -3.84 8.80
C GLN A 32 -8.83 -4.62 8.49
N VAL A 33 -7.86 -4.59 9.40
CA VAL A 33 -6.54 -5.18 9.17
C VAL A 33 -6.42 -6.47 9.97
N SER A 34 -5.95 -7.53 9.29
CA SER A 34 -5.66 -8.81 9.90
C SER A 34 -4.25 -9.24 9.51
N LYS A 35 -3.58 -9.95 10.41
CA LYS A 35 -2.26 -10.50 10.14
C LYS A 35 -2.35 -12.02 10.01
N PRO A 36 -1.75 -12.62 8.96
CA PRO A 36 -1.73 -14.08 8.86
C PRO A 36 -0.94 -14.69 10.01
N TYR A 37 -1.38 -15.84 10.45
CA TYR A 37 -0.68 -16.58 11.50
C TYR A 37 0.60 -17.22 10.91
N GLY A 38 1.71 -17.03 11.62
CA GLY A 38 3.00 -17.58 11.20
C GLY A 38 3.73 -16.69 10.20
N GLU A 39 4.79 -17.24 9.59
CA GLU A 39 5.71 -16.47 8.74
C GLU A 39 5.79 -16.99 7.30
N SER A 40 4.93 -17.95 6.94
CA SER A 40 5.01 -18.61 5.64
C SER A 40 4.21 -17.92 4.53
N ALA A 41 3.37 -16.94 4.86
CA ALA A 41 2.60 -16.22 3.87
C ALA A 41 3.49 -15.26 3.05
N ALA A 42 3.17 -15.10 1.76
CA ALA A 42 3.89 -14.21 0.86
C ALA A 42 3.44 -12.75 0.97
N TYR A 43 2.62 -12.43 1.95
CA TYR A 43 2.11 -11.09 2.22
C TYR A 43 2.09 -10.85 3.74
N ASP A 44 2.05 -9.58 4.13
CA ASP A 44 2.16 -9.20 5.54
C ASP A 44 0.80 -9.04 6.22
N PHE A 45 -0.22 -8.59 5.47
CA PHE A 45 -1.55 -8.31 6.01
C PHE A 45 -2.64 -8.68 5.02
N ILE A 46 -3.82 -8.91 5.58
CA ILE A 46 -5.07 -8.92 4.84
C ILE A 46 -5.87 -7.70 5.29
N VAL A 47 -6.42 -6.95 4.34
CA VAL A 47 -7.31 -5.85 4.64
C VAL A 47 -8.69 -6.14 4.07
N GLU A 48 -9.72 -5.78 4.83
CA GLU A 48 -11.11 -6.00 4.45
C GLU A 48 -11.87 -4.69 4.40
N SER A 49 -12.68 -4.53 3.37
CA SER A 49 -13.61 -3.42 3.24
C SER A 49 -14.88 -3.95 2.56
N GLY A 50 -15.98 -4.00 3.31
CA GLY A 50 -17.19 -4.65 2.85
C GLY A 50 -16.96 -6.13 2.55
N SER A 51 -17.26 -6.54 1.34
CA SER A 51 -17.06 -7.91 0.87
C SER A 51 -15.69 -8.12 0.22
N LEU A 52 -14.88 -7.07 0.09
CA LEU A 52 -13.58 -7.14 -0.57
C LEU A 52 -12.47 -7.43 0.43
N CYS A 53 -11.66 -8.41 0.11
CA CYS A 53 -10.51 -8.85 0.90
C CYS A 53 -9.26 -8.74 0.03
N SER A 54 -8.23 -8.06 0.52
CA SER A 54 -6.99 -7.85 -0.24
C SER A 54 -5.76 -8.24 0.57
N ARG A 55 -4.82 -8.92 -0.08
CA ARG A 55 -3.53 -9.31 0.50
C ARG A 55 -2.54 -8.19 0.25
N ILE A 56 -1.87 -7.74 1.30
CA ILE A 56 -0.97 -6.58 1.26
C ILE A 56 0.45 -7.00 1.61
N GLN A 57 1.40 -6.63 0.76
CA GLN A 57 2.82 -6.70 1.05
C GLN A 57 3.29 -5.29 1.42
N VAL A 58 3.86 -5.13 2.61
CA VAL A 58 4.33 -3.84 3.10
C VAL A 58 5.83 -3.69 2.84
N LYS A 59 6.22 -2.57 2.28
CA LYS A 59 7.62 -2.22 2.01
C LYS A 59 7.85 -0.76 2.37
N SER A 60 9.13 -0.37 2.44
CA SER A 60 9.49 1.02 2.67
C SER A 60 10.72 1.40 1.89
N THR A 61 10.92 2.70 1.72
CA THR A 61 12.14 3.26 1.16
C THR A 61 12.50 4.55 1.88
N ARG A 62 13.78 4.78 2.06
CA ARG A 62 14.36 6.08 2.43
C ARG A 62 15.56 6.41 1.56
N SER A 63 15.81 5.60 0.53
CA SER A 63 16.95 5.75 -0.37
C SER A 63 16.64 6.76 -1.45
N ARG A 64 17.22 7.94 -1.35
CA ARG A 64 17.09 8.99 -2.35
C ARG A 64 17.82 8.60 -3.62
N PHE A 65 17.20 8.85 -4.75
CA PHE A 65 17.77 8.63 -6.07
C PHE A 65 17.19 9.65 -7.04
N GLU A 66 18.05 10.47 -7.66
CA GLU A 66 17.62 11.56 -8.53
C GLU A 66 16.61 12.48 -7.80
N ASN A 67 15.40 12.63 -8.34
CA ASN A 67 14.36 13.48 -7.78
C ASN A 67 13.32 12.70 -6.96
N GLY A 68 13.63 11.47 -6.58
CA GLY A 68 12.68 10.61 -5.88
C GLY A 68 13.34 9.65 -4.90
N PHE A 69 12.63 8.56 -4.63
CA PHE A 69 13.05 7.51 -3.71
C PHE A 69 13.00 6.17 -4.43
N ARG A 70 14.10 5.43 -4.35
CA ARG A 70 14.21 4.16 -5.04
C ARG A 70 14.08 2.98 -4.09
N ARG A 71 13.34 1.99 -4.53
CA ARG A 71 13.28 0.69 -3.87
C ARG A 71 13.68 -0.39 -4.88
N ASN A 72 14.72 -1.14 -4.56
CA ASN A 72 15.09 -2.31 -5.33
C ASN A 72 14.41 -3.53 -4.71
N LEU A 73 13.46 -4.11 -5.42
CA LEU A 73 12.68 -5.23 -4.95
C LEU A 73 13.32 -6.59 -5.23
N ARG A 74 14.42 -6.63 -5.99
CA ARG A 74 15.12 -7.89 -6.33
C ARG A 74 15.54 -8.69 -5.10
N ALA A 75 16.10 -8.01 -4.12
CA ALA A 75 16.60 -8.66 -2.91
C ALA A 75 15.49 -9.18 -2.01
N SER A 76 14.30 -8.57 -2.09
CA SER A 76 13.15 -8.92 -1.26
C SER A 76 12.10 -9.74 -2.02
N MET A 77 12.16 -9.73 -3.36
CA MET A 77 11.36 -10.60 -4.21
C MET A 77 12.26 -11.76 -4.65
N SER A 78 12.51 -12.67 -3.71
CA SER A 78 13.19 -13.92 -4.06
C SER A 78 12.35 -14.69 -5.08
N ARG A 79 12.92 -15.69 -5.73
CA ARG A 79 12.24 -16.56 -6.71
C ARG A 79 10.90 -17.14 -6.23
N ARG A 80 10.55 -16.93 -4.97
CA ARG A 80 9.28 -17.38 -4.36
C ARG A 80 8.11 -16.44 -4.60
N TYR A 81 8.35 -15.17 -4.98
CA TYR A 81 7.28 -14.23 -5.24
C TYR A 81 6.81 -14.36 -6.68
N LYS A 82 5.65 -14.97 -6.83
CA LYS A 82 4.92 -14.96 -8.09
C LYS A 82 4.18 -13.62 -8.21
N PRO A 83 3.89 -13.15 -9.45
CA PRO A 83 3.18 -11.87 -9.63
C PRO A 83 1.83 -11.76 -8.92
N ASP A 84 1.19 -12.90 -8.61
CA ASP A 84 -0.10 -12.96 -7.94
C ASP A 84 -0.01 -13.28 -6.46
N SER A 85 1.17 -13.16 -5.84
CA SER A 85 1.37 -13.48 -4.42
C SER A 85 0.66 -12.52 -3.48
N PHE A 86 0.39 -11.31 -3.93
CA PHE A 86 -0.35 -10.31 -3.16
C PHE A 86 -1.12 -9.40 -4.13
N ASP A 87 -2.15 -8.75 -3.61
CA ASP A 87 -3.01 -7.89 -4.41
C ASP A 87 -2.45 -6.48 -4.55
N PHE A 88 -1.87 -5.96 -3.46
CA PHE A 88 -1.24 -4.63 -3.44
C PHE A 88 0.06 -4.66 -2.68
N ALA A 89 1.03 -3.87 -3.13
CA ALA A 89 2.16 -3.48 -2.31
C ALA A 89 1.87 -2.11 -1.71
N ALA A 90 2.00 -2.00 -0.40
CA ALA A 90 1.91 -0.73 0.30
C ALA A 90 3.34 -0.28 0.64
N ILE A 91 3.80 0.78 -0.01
CA ILE A 91 5.17 1.25 0.11
C ILE A 91 5.20 2.61 0.80
N ASN A 92 5.86 2.68 1.94
CA ASN A 92 6.04 3.92 2.68
C ASN A 92 7.34 4.60 2.26
N VAL A 93 7.24 5.87 1.87
CA VAL A 93 8.40 6.75 1.68
C VAL A 93 8.67 7.38 3.05
N ILE A 94 9.61 6.81 3.80
CA ILE A 94 9.79 7.12 5.22
C ILE A 94 10.01 8.61 5.50
N PRO A 95 10.93 9.32 4.80
CA PRO A 95 11.19 10.71 5.15
C PRO A 95 9.98 11.64 5.01
N LEU A 96 9.05 11.31 4.13
CA LEU A 96 7.87 12.14 3.85
C LEU A 96 6.59 11.57 4.45
N ASP A 97 6.66 10.35 4.98
CA ASP A 97 5.50 9.59 5.48
C ASP A 97 4.35 9.56 4.47
N VAL A 98 4.68 9.20 3.25
CA VAL A 98 3.72 9.07 2.15
C VAL A 98 3.63 7.60 1.76
N TRP A 99 2.41 7.12 1.53
CA TRP A 99 2.15 5.76 1.11
C TRP A 99 1.80 5.68 -0.37
N PHE A 100 2.32 4.64 -1.02
CA PHE A 100 1.89 4.26 -2.37
C PHE A 100 1.22 2.90 -2.28
N ILE A 101 0.00 2.81 -2.79
CA ILE A 101 -0.76 1.54 -2.83
C ILE A 101 -0.77 1.09 -4.28
N ILE A 102 0.10 0.13 -4.61
CA ILE A 102 0.37 -0.26 -5.99
C ILE A 102 -0.12 -1.69 -6.23
N PRO A 103 -0.97 -1.92 -7.24
CA PRO A 103 -1.37 -3.29 -7.59
C PRO A 103 -0.14 -4.18 -7.84
N GLY A 104 -0.18 -5.39 -7.29
CA GLY A 104 0.97 -6.31 -7.36
C GLY A 104 1.46 -6.57 -8.78
N LEU A 105 0.53 -6.64 -9.74
CA LEU A 105 0.86 -6.86 -11.14
C LEU A 105 1.55 -5.67 -11.81
N MET A 106 1.48 -4.47 -11.21
CA MET A 106 2.10 -3.26 -11.73
C MET A 106 3.51 -3.02 -11.19
N ILE A 107 3.96 -3.86 -10.26
CA ILE A 107 5.26 -3.67 -9.62
C ILE A 107 6.38 -4.25 -10.47
N ASN A 108 7.37 -3.41 -10.78
CA ASN A 108 8.61 -3.83 -11.40
C ASN A 108 9.66 -4.09 -10.31
N LEU A 109 10.74 -4.80 -10.67
CA LEU A 109 11.82 -5.16 -9.75
C LEU A 109 12.53 -3.96 -9.13
N GLY A 110 12.56 -2.83 -9.84
CA GLY A 110 13.03 -1.57 -9.29
C GLY A 110 11.99 -0.50 -9.52
N ILE A 111 11.63 0.25 -8.50
CA ILE A 111 10.65 1.33 -8.62
C ILE A 111 11.26 2.64 -8.11
N LEU A 112 10.89 3.73 -8.78
CA LEU A 112 11.22 5.09 -8.37
C LEU A 112 9.93 5.80 -8.03
N LEU A 113 9.81 6.25 -6.79
CA LEU A 113 8.64 6.96 -6.31
C LEU A 113 8.95 8.44 -6.17
N THR A 114 8.14 9.28 -6.79
CA THR A 114 8.32 10.75 -6.77
C THR A 114 7.07 11.40 -6.20
N PRO A 115 6.94 11.47 -4.86
CA PRO A 115 5.74 12.04 -4.24
C PRO A 115 5.44 13.45 -4.72
N GLY A 116 4.16 13.72 -4.98
CA GLY A 116 3.67 15.03 -5.36
C GLY A 116 3.87 15.41 -6.82
N LYS A 117 4.34 14.50 -7.67
CA LYS A 117 4.57 14.81 -9.10
C LYS A 117 3.53 14.13 -9.99
N PRO A 118 2.56 14.91 -10.54
CA PRO A 118 1.46 14.34 -11.34
C PRO A 118 1.87 13.60 -12.60
N ASP A 119 3.03 13.90 -13.16
CA ASP A 119 3.54 13.25 -14.37
C ASP A 119 4.35 11.99 -14.09
N SER A 120 4.50 11.60 -12.83
CA SER A 120 5.27 10.41 -12.48
C SER A 120 4.46 9.13 -12.72
N LYS A 121 5.19 8.05 -12.97
CA LYS A 121 4.62 6.74 -13.33
C LYS A 121 3.63 6.21 -12.29
N TYR A 122 3.92 6.43 -11.00
CA TYR A 122 3.12 5.87 -9.90
C TYR A 122 2.25 6.90 -9.19
N TYR A 123 2.07 8.08 -9.79
CA TYR A 123 1.32 9.16 -9.16
C TYR A 123 -0.11 8.75 -8.76
N GLU A 124 -0.80 8.00 -9.60
CA GLU A 124 -2.18 7.57 -9.32
C GLU A 124 -2.28 6.63 -8.12
N TYR A 125 -1.16 6.06 -7.70
CA TYR A 125 -1.11 5.15 -6.54
C TYR A 125 -0.71 5.85 -5.26
N GLU A 126 -0.32 7.13 -5.32
CA GLU A 126 0.03 7.92 -4.15
C GLU A 126 -1.19 8.12 -3.27
N GLU A 127 -1.09 7.66 -2.03
CA GLU A 127 -2.21 7.72 -1.06
C GLU A 127 -3.51 7.13 -1.60
N ALA A 128 -3.41 6.08 -2.40
CA ALA A 128 -4.55 5.48 -3.11
C ALA A 128 -5.28 4.45 -2.23
N TRP A 129 -5.68 4.84 -1.03
CA TRP A 129 -6.37 3.98 -0.08
C TRP A 129 -7.76 3.52 -0.53
N HIS A 130 -8.28 4.13 -1.58
CA HIS A 130 -9.55 3.71 -2.19
C HIS A 130 -9.43 2.39 -2.95
N LEU A 131 -8.22 2.02 -3.40
CA LEU A 131 -8.04 0.83 -4.24
C LEU A 131 -8.41 -0.49 -3.55
N PRO A 132 -8.07 -0.71 -2.27
CA PRO A 132 -8.51 -1.92 -1.58
C PRO A 132 -9.97 -1.88 -1.14
N LYS A 133 -10.71 -0.84 -1.47
CA LYS A 133 -12.12 -0.69 -1.13
C LYS A 133 -13.00 -1.03 -2.33
N PRO A 134 -14.21 -1.55 -2.13
CA PRO A 134 -15.14 -1.72 -3.25
C PRO A 134 -15.52 -0.36 -3.83
N PRO A 135 -15.85 -0.30 -5.13
CA PRO A 135 -16.30 0.95 -5.72
C PRO A 135 -17.52 1.50 -4.98
N GLU A 136 -17.61 2.84 -4.89
CA GLU A 136 -18.73 3.48 -4.23
C GLU A 136 -20.03 3.16 -4.97
N PRO A 137 -21.17 2.99 -4.21
CA PRO A 137 -22.45 2.76 -4.85
C PRO A 137 -22.80 3.91 -5.79
N ASN A 138 -23.43 3.58 -6.91
CA ASN A 138 -23.91 4.58 -7.84
C ASN A 138 -25.16 5.25 -7.27
N LEU A 139 -24.98 6.42 -6.68
CA LEU A 139 -26.06 7.18 -6.02
C LEU A 139 -27.21 7.50 -6.99
N SER A 140 -26.93 7.66 -8.29
CA SER A 140 -27.98 7.91 -9.28
C SER A 140 -28.86 6.69 -9.51
N ALA A 141 -28.33 5.47 -9.42
CA ALA A 141 -29.11 4.25 -9.53
C ALA A 141 -29.98 4.03 -8.28
N GLU A 142 -29.48 4.36 -7.08
CA GLU A 142 -30.24 4.25 -5.85
C GLU A 142 -31.42 5.23 -5.82
N SER A 143 -31.22 6.46 -6.29
CA SER A 143 -32.30 7.44 -6.32
C SER A 143 -33.40 7.04 -7.30
N THR A 144 -33.09 6.32 -8.38
CA THR A 144 -34.09 5.82 -9.34
C THR A 144 -34.90 4.66 -8.76
N LEU A 145 -34.29 3.82 -7.95
CA LEU A 145 -34.97 2.71 -7.27
C LEU A 145 -35.89 3.19 -6.15
N GLY A 146 -35.55 4.30 -5.50
CA GLY A 146 -36.33 4.86 -4.42
C GLY A 146 -37.65 5.48 -4.85
N THR A 147 -37.84 5.80 -6.13
CA THR A 147 -39.07 6.40 -6.64
C THR A 147 -40.11 5.37 -7.10
N ASP A 148 -39.74 4.12 -7.25
CA ASP A 148 -40.64 3.05 -7.72
C ASP A 148 -41.29 2.28 -6.54
N GLY A 149 -40.97 2.64 -5.30
CA GLY A 149 -41.41 1.93 -4.11
C GLY A 149 -42.72 2.45 -3.50
N THR A 150 -43.41 3.31 -4.18
CA THR A 150 -44.71 3.82 -3.76
C THR A 150 -45.83 3.27 -4.66
#